data_4d60e3a942bb8810e5792d6bf9c6ef71
#
_entry.id   4d60e3a942bb8810e5792d6bf9c6ef71
#
_cell.length_a   1.000
_cell.length_b   1.000
_cell.length_c   1.000
_cell.angle_alpha   90.00
_cell.angle_beta   90.00
_cell.angle_gamma   90.00
#
_symmetry.space_group_name_H-M   'P 1'
#
loop_
_entity.id
_entity.type
_entity.pdbx_description
1 polymer ?
#
loop_
_entity_poly.entity_id
_entity_poly.type
_entity_poly.pdbx_seq_one_letter_code
_entity_poly.pdbx_strand_id
1 'polypeptide(L)'
;MFVDKNGVNMEKKLVKQQLLTGERALFASKDLRIEDSIFDDGESPLKESSNIELVNSSFKWKYPLWYCNNVNVKDCYFFEMGRAGVWYTNDINVEDTIIEAPKNFRRCNRLGLKNVEFVNAEETLWSLSLIHISEPTRH
;
A
#
# COMPACT_ATOMS: atom_id res chain seq x y z
N MET A 1 -21.28 1.89 -1.96
CA MET A 1 -21.55 2.83 -0.84
C MET A 1 -21.08 2.22 0.46
N PHE A 2 -20.33 2.96 1.22
CA PHE A 2 -19.83 2.51 2.52
C PHE A 2 -20.57 3.26 3.63
N VAL A 3 -20.85 2.55 4.71
CA VAL A 3 -21.58 3.10 5.84
C VAL A 3 -20.79 2.79 7.10
N ASP A 4 -20.61 3.75 7.97
CA ASP A 4 -19.93 3.52 9.24
C ASP A 4 -20.89 2.85 10.24
N LYS A 5 -20.39 2.53 11.43
CA LYS A 5 -21.16 1.86 12.47
C LYS A 5 -22.37 2.66 12.95
N ASN A 6 -22.42 3.95 12.67
CA ASN A 6 -23.51 4.83 13.04
C ASN A 6 -24.50 5.08 11.89
N GLY A 7 -24.34 4.40 10.76
CA GLY A 7 -25.19 4.55 9.60
C GLY A 7 -24.87 5.77 8.73
N VAL A 8 -23.74 6.42 8.98
CA VAL A 8 -23.33 7.57 8.18
C VAL A 8 -22.63 7.08 6.92
N ASN A 9 -22.97 7.62 5.76
CA ASN A 9 -22.32 7.29 4.51
C ASN A 9 -20.86 7.70 4.55
N MET A 10 -19.97 6.73 4.27
CA MET A 10 -18.54 6.96 4.19
C MET A 10 -18.06 6.53 2.81
N GLU A 11 -18.52 7.24 1.79
CA GLU A 11 -18.08 6.93 0.43
C GLU A 11 -16.65 7.36 0.23
N LYS A 12 -15.84 6.41 -0.26
CA LYS A 12 -14.49 6.73 -0.71
C LYS A 12 -14.56 7.28 -2.12
N LYS A 13 -13.74 8.29 -2.38
CA LYS A 13 -13.57 8.79 -3.72
C LYS A 13 -12.87 7.73 -4.56
N LEU A 14 -13.37 7.48 -5.75
CA LEU A 14 -12.81 6.48 -6.66
C LEU A 14 -11.80 7.10 -7.61
N VAL A 15 -10.61 6.52 -7.65
CA VAL A 15 -9.58 6.80 -8.65
C VAL A 15 -9.43 5.51 -9.45
N LYS A 16 -9.74 5.55 -10.74
CA LYS A 16 -9.77 4.34 -11.55
C LYS A 16 -9.08 4.52 -12.89
N GLN A 17 -8.29 3.51 -13.28
CA GLN A 17 -7.63 3.46 -14.58
C GLN A 17 -6.80 4.71 -14.87
N GLN A 18 -5.98 5.12 -13.89
CA GLN A 18 -5.14 6.30 -14.00
C GLN A 18 -3.67 5.91 -14.08
N LEU A 19 -2.91 6.67 -14.84
CA LEU A 19 -1.46 6.71 -14.73
C LEU A 19 -1.11 7.95 -13.92
N LEU A 20 -0.61 7.71 -12.71
CA LEU A 20 -0.31 8.77 -11.77
C LEU A 20 1.19 9.00 -11.75
N THR A 21 1.62 10.13 -12.23
CA THR A 21 3.03 10.51 -12.32
C THR A 21 3.29 11.79 -11.57
N GLY A 22 4.58 12.05 -11.33
CA GLY A 22 4.98 13.23 -10.60
C GLY A 22 5.11 12.98 -9.11
N GLU A 23 5.93 13.77 -8.47
CA GLU A 23 6.19 13.65 -7.04
C GLU A 23 4.92 13.88 -6.24
N ARG A 24 4.67 12.99 -5.27
CA ARG A 24 3.55 13.10 -4.34
C ARG A 24 2.19 13.27 -5.02
N ALA A 25 1.93 12.47 -6.05
CA ALA A 25 0.74 12.61 -6.89
C ALA A 25 -0.59 12.65 -6.10
N LEU A 26 -0.70 11.86 -5.02
CA LEU A 26 -1.88 11.82 -4.15
C LEU A 26 -1.51 12.07 -2.70
N PHE A 27 -0.60 13.00 -2.47
CA PHE A 27 -0.10 13.33 -1.14
C PHE A 27 -1.21 13.72 -0.17
N ALA A 28 -1.13 13.20 1.04
CA ALA A 28 -2.05 13.52 2.13
C ALA A 28 -3.53 13.34 1.77
N SER A 29 -3.81 12.31 0.98
CA SER A 29 -5.18 11.99 0.58
C SER A 29 -5.90 11.22 1.69
N LYS A 30 -7.22 11.33 1.71
CA LYS A 30 -8.08 10.59 2.63
C LYS A 30 -9.24 9.96 1.88
N ASP A 31 -9.66 8.79 2.37
CA ASP A 31 -10.88 8.14 1.90
C ASP A 31 -10.88 7.92 0.40
N LEU A 32 -9.81 7.28 -0.09
CA LEU A 32 -9.69 6.94 -1.52
C LEU A 32 -9.79 5.44 -1.73
N ARG A 33 -10.49 5.06 -2.79
CA ARG A 33 -10.37 3.74 -3.39
C ARG A 33 -9.70 3.89 -4.74
N ILE A 34 -8.58 3.21 -4.91
CA ILE A 34 -7.76 3.31 -6.12
C ILE A 34 -7.79 1.96 -6.81
N GLU A 35 -8.27 1.92 -8.05
CA GLU A 35 -8.41 0.70 -8.83
C GLU A 35 -7.71 0.80 -10.18
N ASP A 36 -7.11 -0.29 -10.60
CA ASP A 36 -6.58 -0.45 -11.97
C ASP A 36 -5.65 0.69 -12.37
N SER A 37 -4.83 1.15 -11.44
CA SER A 37 -4.01 2.35 -11.64
C SER A 37 -2.53 2.04 -11.53
N ILE A 38 -1.71 2.88 -12.10
CA ILE A 38 -0.26 2.76 -12.10
C ILE A 38 0.35 4.03 -11.53
N PHE A 39 1.23 3.86 -10.55
CA PHE A 39 2.04 4.94 -9.99
C PHE A 39 3.45 4.82 -10.53
N ASP A 40 3.93 5.84 -11.24
CA ASP A 40 5.24 5.82 -11.88
C ASP A 40 5.84 7.21 -11.95
N ASP A 41 7.15 7.26 -12.13
CA ASP A 41 7.89 8.50 -12.38
C ASP A 41 7.58 9.63 -11.38
N GLY A 42 7.62 9.27 -10.10
CA GLY A 42 7.43 10.24 -9.02
C GLY A 42 7.49 9.56 -7.67
N GLU A 43 8.18 10.17 -6.72
CA GLU A 43 8.37 9.64 -5.38
C GLU A 43 7.18 9.91 -4.47
N SER A 44 6.98 9.03 -3.51
CA SER A 44 6.04 9.23 -2.40
C SER A 44 4.63 9.62 -2.82
N PRO A 45 4.01 8.87 -3.75
CA PRO A 45 2.72 9.28 -4.30
C PRO A 45 1.60 9.37 -3.25
N LEU A 46 1.63 8.51 -2.25
CA LEU A 46 0.57 8.45 -1.23
C LEU A 46 1.07 8.83 0.16
N LYS A 47 2.18 9.53 0.24
CA LYS A 47 2.73 9.92 1.54
C LYS A 47 1.71 10.67 2.38
N GLU A 48 1.65 10.31 3.67
CA GLU A 48 0.76 10.91 4.67
C GLU A 48 -0.74 10.76 4.38
N SER A 49 -1.08 9.72 3.65
CA SER A 49 -2.50 9.43 3.34
C SER A 49 -3.12 8.50 4.38
N SER A 50 -4.44 8.51 4.48
CA SER A 50 -5.16 7.66 5.40
C SER A 50 -6.47 7.13 4.78
N ASN A 51 -6.89 5.96 5.26
CA ASN A 51 -8.10 5.28 4.81
C ASN A 51 -8.09 5.06 3.29
N ILE A 52 -7.10 4.28 2.84
CA ILE A 52 -6.83 4.04 1.42
C ILE A 52 -7.09 2.58 1.09
N GLU A 53 -7.81 2.31 0.03
CA GLU A 53 -7.91 0.99 -0.58
C GLU A 53 -7.21 1.01 -1.93
N LEU A 54 -6.34 0.04 -2.14
CA LEU A 54 -5.62 -0.14 -3.39
C LEU A 54 -5.97 -1.51 -3.96
N VAL A 55 -6.52 -1.54 -5.15
CA VAL A 55 -6.94 -2.78 -5.81
C VAL A 55 -6.38 -2.82 -7.23
N ASN A 56 -5.76 -3.94 -7.57
CA ASN A 56 -5.25 -4.20 -8.92
C ASN A 56 -4.43 -3.03 -9.47
N SER A 57 -3.53 -2.50 -8.65
CA SER A 57 -2.72 -1.34 -8.99
C SER A 57 -1.24 -1.65 -8.83
N SER A 58 -0.39 -0.84 -9.44
CA SER A 58 1.05 -1.08 -9.46
C SER A 58 1.83 0.13 -9.01
N PHE A 59 2.93 -0.13 -8.29
CA PHE A 59 3.89 0.89 -7.89
C PHE A 59 5.21 0.63 -8.58
N LYS A 60 5.60 1.53 -9.47
CA LYS A 60 6.81 1.38 -10.27
C LYS A 60 7.94 2.29 -9.83
N TRP A 61 7.74 3.15 -8.86
CA TRP A 61 8.75 4.07 -8.38
C TRP A 61 8.75 4.16 -6.86
N LYS A 62 9.71 4.87 -6.29
CA LYS A 62 10.12 4.83 -4.88
C LYS A 62 9.07 5.33 -3.90
N TYR A 63 9.09 4.75 -2.72
CA TYR A 63 8.43 5.20 -1.49
C TYR A 63 6.92 5.29 -1.59
N PRO A 64 6.24 4.23 -2.07
CA PRO A 64 4.78 4.28 -2.31
C PRO A 64 3.95 4.71 -1.11
N LEU A 65 4.18 4.11 0.06
CA LEU A 65 3.29 4.25 1.21
C LEU A 65 4.09 4.63 2.45
N TRP A 66 4.43 5.89 2.54
CA TRP A 66 5.17 6.44 3.67
C TRP A 66 4.27 7.27 4.57
N TYR A 67 4.35 7.03 5.88
CA TYR A 67 3.58 7.76 6.90
C TYR A 67 2.08 7.67 6.66
N CYS A 68 1.62 6.51 6.21
CA CYS A 68 0.22 6.28 5.96
C CYS A 68 -0.47 5.63 7.16
N ASN A 69 -1.79 5.63 7.15
CA ASN A 69 -2.57 5.03 8.21
C ASN A 69 -3.83 4.40 7.60
N ASN A 70 -4.13 3.18 8.01
CA ASN A 70 -5.29 2.43 7.55
C ASN A 70 -5.30 2.26 6.02
N VAL A 71 -4.47 1.32 5.56
CA VAL A 71 -4.32 1.02 4.13
C VAL A 71 -4.63 -0.44 3.87
N ASN A 72 -5.45 -0.72 2.88
CA ASN A 72 -5.71 -2.06 2.39
C ASN A 72 -5.21 -2.19 0.97
N VAL A 73 -4.35 -3.19 0.74
CA VAL A 73 -3.72 -3.45 -0.55
C VAL A 73 -4.13 -4.83 -1.01
N LYS A 74 -4.73 -4.94 -2.19
CA LYS A 74 -5.16 -6.21 -2.74
C LYS A 74 -4.88 -6.30 -4.23
N ASP A 75 -4.41 -7.47 -4.67
CA ASP A 75 -4.11 -7.72 -6.08
C ASP A 75 -3.19 -6.66 -6.69
N CYS A 76 -2.18 -6.25 -5.94
CA CYS A 76 -1.27 -5.20 -6.37
C CYS A 76 0.11 -5.75 -6.70
N TYR A 77 0.92 -4.92 -7.30
CA TYR A 77 2.29 -5.26 -7.68
C TYR A 77 3.24 -4.11 -7.35
N PHE A 78 4.26 -4.42 -6.55
CA PHE A 78 5.33 -3.46 -6.26
C PHE A 78 6.54 -3.86 -7.09
N PHE A 79 6.82 -3.13 -8.13
CA PHE A 79 7.96 -3.39 -9.00
C PHE A 79 9.28 -3.10 -8.29
N GLU A 80 10.38 -3.50 -8.90
CA GLU A 80 11.71 -3.41 -8.26
C GLU A 80 12.02 -2.00 -7.75
N MET A 81 11.70 -0.98 -8.51
CA MET A 81 11.96 0.40 -8.13
C MET A 81 10.89 1.01 -7.20
N GLY A 82 9.86 0.27 -6.89
CA GLY A 82 8.90 0.63 -5.84
C GLY A 82 9.44 0.33 -4.44
N ARG A 83 10.71 0.52 -4.24
CA ARG A 83 11.43 0.13 -3.02
C ARG A 83 11.18 1.07 -1.85
N ALA A 84 11.52 0.59 -0.67
CA ALA A 84 11.17 1.23 0.58
C ALA A 84 9.67 1.53 0.59
N GLY A 85 8.90 0.51 0.21
CA GLY A 85 7.51 0.71 -0.22
C GLY A 85 6.58 1.15 0.88
N VAL A 86 6.73 0.56 2.07
CA VAL A 86 5.78 0.79 3.17
C VAL A 86 6.59 1.09 4.43
N TRP A 87 6.83 2.36 4.66
CA TRP A 87 7.62 2.82 5.81
C TRP A 87 6.79 3.72 6.71
N TYR A 88 6.94 3.53 8.02
CA TYR A 88 6.28 4.35 9.06
C TYR A 88 4.75 4.37 8.90
N THR A 89 4.19 3.22 8.53
CA THR A 89 2.77 3.09 8.20
C THR A 89 2.09 2.19 9.21
N ASN A 90 0.90 2.58 9.66
CA ASN A 90 0.14 1.85 10.66
C ASN A 90 -1.14 1.27 10.07
N ASP A 91 -1.58 0.13 10.60
CA ASP A 91 -2.83 -0.52 10.19
C ASP A 91 -2.88 -0.78 8.69
N ILE A 92 -1.92 -1.56 8.21
CA ILE A 92 -1.86 -1.93 6.79
C ILE A 92 -2.08 -3.43 6.61
N ASN A 93 -2.93 -3.78 5.66
CA ASN A 93 -3.16 -5.16 5.25
C ASN A 93 -2.83 -5.30 3.78
N VAL A 94 -2.04 -6.31 3.46
CA VAL A 94 -1.62 -6.60 2.09
C VAL A 94 -2.06 -8.02 1.75
N GLU A 95 -2.80 -8.18 0.67
CA GLU A 95 -3.38 -9.45 0.26
C GLU A 95 -3.19 -9.69 -1.23
N ASP A 96 -2.88 -10.93 -1.60
CA ASP A 96 -2.78 -11.36 -3.00
C ASP A 96 -1.88 -10.43 -3.82
N THR A 97 -0.72 -10.12 -3.30
CA THR A 97 0.16 -9.09 -3.85
C THR A 97 1.56 -9.66 -4.10
N ILE A 98 2.20 -9.19 -5.14
CA ILE A 98 3.57 -9.53 -5.48
C ILE A 98 4.46 -8.32 -5.22
N ILE A 99 5.56 -8.52 -4.50
CA ILE A 99 6.50 -7.47 -4.18
C ILE A 99 7.89 -7.86 -4.67
N GLU A 100 8.33 -7.23 -5.74
CA GLU A 100 9.69 -7.41 -6.26
C GLU A 100 10.69 -6.51 -5.53
N ALA A 101 10.23 -5.39 -5.05
CA ALA A 101 11.08 -4.36 -4.47
C ALA A 101 11.79 -4.83 -3.20
N PRO A 102 13.03 -4.43 -2.96
CA PRO A 102 13.70 -4.65 -1.69
C PRO A 102 13.27 -3.60 -0.66
N LYS A 103 13.63 -3.81 0.60
CA LYS A 103 13.44 -2.85 1.70
C LYS A 103 11.99 -2.45 1.88
N ASN A 104 11.11 -3.44 1.95
CA ASN A 104 9.67 -3.21 1.83
C ASN A 104 9.02 -2.57 3.06
N PHE A 105 9.02 -3.26 4.20
CA PHE A 105 8.29 -2.80 5.37
C PHE A 105 9.26 -2.37 6.46
N ARG A 106 9.12 -1.15 6.95
CA ARG A 106 9.95 -0.65 8.04
C ARG A 106 9.14 0.22 8.98
N ARG A 107 9.30 -0.05 10.28
CA ARG A 107 8.63 0.69 11.35
C ARG A 107 7.13 0.81 11.13
N CYS A 108 6.53 -0.32 10.79
CA CYS A 108 5.09 -0.41 10.64
C CYS A 108 4.47 -1.07 11.87
N ASN A 109 3.28 -0.64 12.25
CA ASN A 109 2.51 -1.25 13.31
C ASN A 109 1.27 -1.90 12.73
N ARG A 110 0.89 -3.06 13.28
CA ARG A 110 -0.30 -3.78 12.88
C ARG A 110 -0.33 -4.06 11.38
N LEU A 111 0.70 -4.79 10.95
CA LEU A 111 0.85 -5.22 9.57
C LEU A 111 0.25 -6.61 9.40
N GLY A 112 -0.67 -6.76 8.46
CA GLY A 112 -1.21 -8.05 8.05
C GLY A 112 -0.76 -8.41 6.65
N LEU A 113 -0.27 -9.63 6.48
CA LEU A 113 0.14 -10.15 5.18
C LEU A 113 -0.62 -11.44 4.91
N LYS A 114 -1.32 -11.51 3.76
CA LYS A 114 -2.04 -12.70 3.36
C LYS A 114 -1.77 -13.00 1.89
N ASN A 115 -1.18 -14.16 1.62
CA ASN A 115 -0.85 -14.58 0.26
C ASN A 115 -0.02 -13.53 -0.47
N VAL A 116 1.12 -13.16 0.13
CA VAL A 116 2.04 -12.17 -0.44
C VAL A 116 3.31 -12.89 -0.89
N GLU A 117 3.73 -12.64 -2.13
CA GLU A 117 4.96 -13.18 -2.65
C GLU A 117 6.05 -12.11 -2.66
N PHE A 118 7.16 -12.40 -1.99
CA PHE A 118 8.35 -11.55 -2.00
C PHE A 118 9.36 -12.14 -2.98
N VAL A 119 9.55 -11.50 -4.11
CA VAL A 119 10.52 -11.95 -5.12
C VAL A 119 11.94 -11.66 -4.66
N ASN A 120 12.14 -10.53 -3.99
CA ASN A 120 13.41 -10.16 -3.38
C ASN A 120 13.17 -9.93 -1.89
N ALA A 121 13.60 -10.89 -1.07
CA ALA A 121 13.34 -10.83 0.37
C ALA A 121 14.36 -9.99 1.16
N GLU A 122 15.29 -9.32 0.47
CA GLU A 122 16.30 -8.53 1.15
C GLU A 122 15.69 -7.36 1.92
N GLU A 123 16.01 -7.28 3.21
CA GLU A 123 15.54 -6.23 4.10
C GLU A 123 14.02 -6.02 4.03
N THR A 124 13.30 -7.13 4.01
CA THR A 124 11.87 -7.13 3.77
C THR A 124 11.05 -6.62 4.94
N LEU A 125 11.40 -7.05 6.17
CA LEU A 125 10.61 -6.77 7.37
C LEU A 125 11.52 -6.20 8.46
N TRP A 126 11.36 -4.91 8.75
CA TRP A 126 12.21 -4.18 9.71
C TRP A 126 11.41 -3.47 10.79
N SER A 127 11.86 -3.62 12.04
CA SER A 127 11.32 -2.84 13.16
C SER A 127 9.79 -2.78 13.14
N LEU A 128 9.17 -3.94 13.15
CA LEU A 128 7.72 -4.07 13.05
C LEU A 128 7.12 -4.40 14.40
N SER A 129 5.90 -3.98 14.63
CA SER A 129 5.12 -4.42 15.76
C SER A 129 3.76 -4.92 15.32
N LEU A 130 3.23 -5.92 16.04
CA LEU A 130 1.94 -6.54 15.75
C LEU A 130 1.80 -6.98 14.30
N ILE A 131 2.73 -7.84 13.87
CA ILE A 131 2.69 -8.41 12.53
C ILE A 131 1.85 -9.69 12.54
N HIS A 132 1.02 -9.85 11.51
CA HIS A 132 0.25 -11.06 11.29
C HIS A 132 0.46 -11.55 9.86
N ILE A 133 0.87 -12.80 9.73
CA ILE A 133 1.13 -13.41 8.42
C ILE A 133 0.22 -14.62 8.26
N SER A 134 -0.61 -14.61 7.22
CA SER A 134 -1.49 -15.72 6.87
C SER A 134 -0.97 -16.47 5.66
N GLU A 135 -1.09 -17.78 5.68
CA GLU A 135 -0.71 -18.63 4.56
C GLU A 135 -1.71 -18.50 3.39
N PRO A 136 -1.24 -18.66 2.15
CA PRO A 136 0.16 -18.78 1.79
C PRO A 136 0.82 -17.41 1.58
N THR A 137 1.92 -17.16 2.30
CA THR A 137 2.78 -16.00 2.05
C THR A 137 4.18 -16.53 1.78
N ARG A 138 4.83 -16.05 0.74
CA ARG A 138 6.14 -16.53 0.30
C ARG A 138 7.21 -15.47 0.39
N HIS A 139 8.39 -15.93 0.75
CA HIS A 139 9.58 -15.08 0.84
C HIS A 139 10.59 -15.43 -0.23
#